data_a2a2fd889ba65513ac3032d8cdcbd915
#
_entry.id   a2a2fd889ba65513ac3032d8cdcbd915
#
_cell.length_a   1.000
_cell.length_b   1.000
_cell.length_c   1.000
_cell.angle_alpha   90.00
_cell.angle_beta   90.00
_cell.angle_gamma   90.00
#
_symmetry.space_group_name_H-M   'P 1'
#
loop_
_entity.id
_entity.type
_entity.pdbx_description
1 polymer ?
#
loop_
_entity_poly.entity_id
_entity_poly.type
_entity_poly.pdbx_seq_one_letter_code
_entity_poly.pdbx_strand_id
1 'polypeptide(L)'
;MKQVDAFIITSTRAPGKTRKAWYQFILVCEGHTRSGEACVRNTTGHRLVLECAVAAAKELVRPAMVTFHTDCYYFANGQRQLVTWKDNGWKRADGKELRNLDLWQLLEEKLRIHAVKFKVESMEIYKNENERHPC
;
A
#
# COMPACT_ATOMS: atom_id res chain seq x y z
N MET A 1 10.51 6.60 -18.23
CA MET A 1 9.34 6.52 -17.33
C MET A 1 9.37 7.65 -16.34
N LYS A 2 8.21 8.21 -16.05
CA LYS A 2 8.10 9.25 -15.03
C LYS A 2 8.31 8.67 -13.65
N GLN A 3 8.84 9.48 -12.75
CA GLN A 3 9.00 9.12 -11.35
C GLN A 3 7.78 9.60 -10.56
N VAL A 4 7.22 8.70 -9.77
CA VAL A 4 6.06 8.97 -8.93
C VAL A 4 6.43 8.63 -7.49
N ASP A 5 6.16 9.55 -6.57
CA ASP A 5 6.23 9.28 -5.14
C ASP A 5 4.82 8.98 -4.65
N ALA A 6 4.64 7.83 -4.02
CA ALA A 6 3.36 7.38 -3.48
C ALA A 6 3.47 7.27 -1.96
N PHE A 7 2.81 8.18 -1.25
CA PHE A 7 2.80 8.20 0.21
C PHE A 7 1.59 7.41 0.72
N ILE A 8 1.85 6.42 1.55
CA ILE A 8 0.83 5.53 2.11
C ILE A 8 0.67 5.83 3.59
N ILE A 9 -0.46 6.40 3.96
CA ILE A 9 -0.73 6.91 5.31
C ILE A 9 -1.92 6.16 5.89
N THR A 10 -1.76 5.59 7.08
CA THR A 10 -2.83 4.82 7.73
C THR A 10 -3.00 5.23 9.18
N SER A 11 -4.22 5.11 9.70
CA SER A 11 -4.55 5.48 11.07
C SER A 11 -4.03 4.50 12.12
N THR A 12 -3.76 3.26 11.74
CA THR A 12 -3.33 2.23 12.67
C THR A 12 -2.43 1.20 12.01
N ARG A 13 -1.52 0.62 12.81
CA ARG A 13 -0.72 -0.56 12.46
C ARG A 13 -1.02 -1.73 13.39
N ALA A 14 -2.10 -1.63 14.15
CA ALA A 14 -2.46 -2.64 15.13
C ALA A 14 -2.65 -4.02 14.47
N PRO A 15 -2.13 -5.11 15.08
CA PRO A 15 -2.23 -6.45 14.49
C PRO A 15 -3.64 -7.04 14.56
N GLY A 16 -4.42 -6.64 15.55
CA GLY A 16 -5.81 -7.06 15.69
C GLY A 16 -6.76 -6.23 14.84
N LYS A 17 -8.02 -6.67 14.77
CA LYS A 17 -9.04 -5.92 14.04
C LYS A 17 -9.37 -4.62 14.74
N THR A 18 -9.31 -3.53 13.99
CA THR A 18 -9.73 -2.20 14.42
C THR A 18 -11.12 -1.93 13.85
N ARG A 19 -12.05 -1.53 14.71
CA ARG A 19 -13.45 -1.32 14.33
C ARG A 19 -13.60 -0.24 13.26
N LYS A 20 -12.81 0.84 13.39
CA LYS A 20 -12.88 2.00 12.51
C LYS A 20 -11.48 2.51 12.25
N ALA A 21 -11.10 2.55 10.98
CA ALA A 21 -9.78 2.97 10.55
C ALA A 21 -9.90 3.80 9.28
N TRP A 22 -8.84 4.50 8.94
CA TRP A 22 -8.80 5.26 7.68
C TRP A 22 -7.45 5.11 7.03
N TYR A 23 -7.42 5.31 5.70
CA TYR A 23 -6.19 5.47 4.95
C TYR A 23 -6.26 6.71 4.07
N GLN A 24 -5.10 7.22 3.72
CA GLN A 24 -4.92 8.26 2.72
C GLN A 24 -3.69 7.92 1.88
N PHE A 25 -3.79 8.10 0.57
CA PHE A 25 -2.59 8.09 -0.27
C PHE A 25 -2.41 9.46 -0.92
N ILE A 26 -1.14 9.81 -1.16
CA ILE A 26 -0.77 11.02 -1.87
C ILE A 26 0.20 10.60 -2.97
N LEU A 27 -0.11 10.94 -4.22
CA LEU A 27 0.74 10.68 -5.37
C LEU A 27 1.31 12.00 -5.85
N VAL A 28 2.63 12.04 -6.00
CA VAL A 28 3.32 13.24 -6.48
C VAL A 28 4.12 12.88 -7.73
N CYS A 29 3.89 13.61 -8.83
CA CYS A 29 4.60 13.43 -10.09
C CYS A 29 4.80 14.79 -10.74
N GLU A 30 6.07 15.17 -10.94
CA GLU A 30 6.41 16.43 -11.62
C GLU A 30 5.69 17.66 -11.04
N GLY A 31 5.61 17.75 -9.71
CA GLY A 31 4.95 18.86 -9.03
C GLY A 31 3.43 18.77 -8.97
N HIS A 32 2.82 17.78 -9.64
CA HIS A 32 1.39 17.53 -9.56
C HIS A 32 1.08 16.55 -8.45
N THR A 33 0.03 16.83 -7.69
CA THR A 33 -0.39 16.01 -6.57
C THR A 33 -1.80 15.48 -6.79
N ARG A 34 -1.99 14.17 -6.54
CA ARG A 34 -3.29 13.54 -6.51
C ARG A 34 -3.40 12.74 -5.23
N SER A 35 -4.55 12.78 -4.59
CA SER A 35 -4.75 12.05 -3.34
C SER A 35 -6.10 11.35 -3.32
N GLY A 36 -6.21 10.36 -2.44
CA GLY A 36 -7.45 9.65 -2.17
C GLY A 36 -7.46 9.17 -0.74
N GLU A 37 -8.66 8.89 -0.22
CA GLU A 37 -8.81 8.47 1.16
C GLU A 37 -10.06 7.60 1.31
N ALA A 38 -10.10 6.80 2.36
CA ALA A 38 -11.29 6.03 2.70
C ALA A 38 -11.34 5.69 4.20
N CYS A 39 -12.55 5.51 4.69
CA CYS A 39 -12.80 4.93 5.99
C CYS A 39 -13.03 3.43 5.80
N VAL A 40 -12.38 2.61 6.61
CA VAL A 40 -12.44 1.14 6.53
C VAL A 40 -12.85 0.60 7.88
N ARG A 41 -13.80 -0.36 7.89
CA ARG A 41 -14.27 -0.97 9.13
C ARG A 41 -13.76 -2.38 9.29
N ASN A 42 -13.52 -2.77 10.54
CA ASN A 42 -13.17 -4.14 10.92
C ASN A 42 -11.96 -4.67 10.14
N THR A 43 -10.87 -3.89 10.11
CA THR A 43 -9.66 -4.22 9.37
C THR A 43 -8.44 -4.29 10.32
N THR A 44 -7.42 -5.01 9.89
CA THR A 44 -6.12 -5.01 10.57
C THR A 44 -5.23 -3.92 9.98
N GLY A 45 -4.18 -3.53 10.73
CA GLY A 45 -3.23 -2.55 10.22
C GLY A 45 -2.54 -2.98 8.93
N HIS A 46 -2.15 -4.25 8.81
CA HIS A 46 -1.53 -4.77 7.60
C HIS A 46 -2.48 -4.73 6.40
N ARG A 47 -3.73 -5.17 6.60
CA ARG A 47 -4.71 -5.14 5.52
C ARG A 47 -5.03 -3.71 5.08
N LEU A 48 -5.11 -2.79 6.04
CA LEU A 48 -5.38 -1.38 5.78
C LEU A 48 -4.31 -0.77 4.87
N VAL A 49 -3.03 -1.04 5.14
CA VAL A 49 -1.91 -0.58 4.30
C VAL A 49 -2.04 -1.13 2.88
N LEU A 50 -2.35 -2.41 2.73
CA LEU A 50 -2.50 -3.02 1.41
C LEU A 50 -3.69 -2.45 0.65
N GLU A 51 -4.79 -2.21 1.30
CA GLU A 51 -5.96 -1.56 0.68
C GLU A 51 -5.62 -0.17 0.17
N CYS A 52 -4.86 0.60 0.97
CA CYS A 52 -4.37 1.91 0.57
C CYS A 52 -3.45 1.81 -0.66
N ALA A 53 -2.51 0.87 -0.63
CA ALA A 53 -1.57 0.67 -1.75
C ALA A 53 -2.30 0.27 -3.04
N VAL A 54 -3.32 -0.58 -2.94
CA VAL A 54 -4.14 -0.97 -4.10
C VAL A 54 -4.87 0.26 -4.65
N ALA A 55 -5.47 1.07 -3.78
CA ALA A 55 -6.18 2.28 -4.19
C ALA A 55 -5.25 3.26 -4.91
N ALA A 56 -4.03 3.44 -4.38
CA ALA A 56 -3.01 4.28 -5.02
C ALA A 56 -2.60 3.72 -6.38
N ALA A 57 -2.34 2.42 -6.45
CA ALA A 57 -1.90 1.75 -7.68
C ALA A 57 -2.95 1.85 -8.81
N LYS A 58 -4.22 1.82 -8.46
CA LYS A 58 -5.31 1.98 -9.45
C LYS A 58 -5.28 3.32 -10.17
N GLU A 59 -4.70 4.34 -9.56
CA GLU A 59 -4.56 5.67 -10.16
C GLU A 59 -3.38 5.74 -11.14
N LEU A 60 -2.48 4.77 -11.11
CA LEU A 60 -1.26 4.76 -11.93
C LEU A 60 -1.49 3.92 -13.19
N VAL A 61 -2.10 4.53 -14.21
CA VAL A 61 -2.52 3.80 -15.43
C VAL A 61 -1.41 3.67 -16.47
N ARG A 62 -0.31 4.43 -16.34
CA ARG A 62 0.84 4.37 -17.27
C ARG A 62 2.08 3.89 -16.55
N PRO A 63 2.96 3.15 -17.25
CA PRO A 63 4.22 2.71 -16.62
C PRO A 63 4.99 3.86 -15.97
N ALA A 64 5.44 3.65 -14.74
CA ALA A 64 6.14 4.65 -13.96
C ALA A 64 7.18 4.00 -13.05
N MET A 65 8.14 4.79 -12.59
CA MET A 65 9.03 4.42 -11.50
C MET A 65 8.40 4.90 -10.21
N VAL A 66 7.82 3.99 -9.44
CA VAL A 66 7.05 4.32 -8.23
C VAL A 66 7.88 4.07 -6.99
N THR A 67 8.05 5.10 -6.17
CA THR A 67 8.62 4.97 -4.84
C THR A 67 7.49 5.05 -3.83
N PHE A 68 7.24 3.93 -3.14
CA PHE A 68 6.28 3.92 -2.04
C PHE A 68 6.95 4.37 -0.76
N HIS A 69 6.39 5.40 -0.14
CA HIS A 69 6.78 5.89 1.19
C HIS A 69 5.78 5.32 2.18
N THR A 70 6.26 4.50 3.09
CA THR A 70 5.40 3.78 4.04
C THR A 70 6.14 3.56 5.36
N ASP A 71 5.41 3.43 6.45
CA ASP A 71 5.97 3.02 7.74
C ASP A 71 5.80 1.52 8.00
N CYS A 72 5.33 0.76 7.01
CA CYS A 72 4.98 -0.65 7.17
C CYS A 72 5.96 -1.58 6.44
N TYR A 73 6.82 -2.26 7.21
CA TYR A 73 7.75 -3.26 6.66
C TYR A 73 7.04 -4.45 6.02
N TYR A 74 5.89 -4.83 6.56
CA TYR A 74 5.08 -5.92 6.00
C TYR A 74 4.76 -5.68 4.51
N PHE A 75 4.35 -4.46 4.17
CA PHE A 75 4.06 -4.09 2.78
C PHE A 75 5.34 -4.12 1.93
N ALA A 76 6.40 -3.45 2.39
CA ALA A 76 7.66 -3.37 1.64
C ALA A 76 8.26 -4.75 1.39
N ASN A 77 8.30 -5.60 2.40
CA ASN A 77 8.88 -6.94 2.29
C ASN A 77 8.01 -7.87 1.45
N GLY A 78 6.69 -7.80 1.61
CA GLY A 78 5.76 -8.62 0.84
C GLY A 78 5.78 -8.29 -0.64
N GLN A 79 5.85 -7.02 -0.98
CA GLN A 79 5.90 -6.61 -2.38
C GLN A 79 7.13 -7.19 -3.10
N ARG A 80 8.27 -7.27 -2.41
CA ARG A 80 9.48 -7.88 -2.97
C ARG A 80 9.33 -9.37 -3.25
N GLN A 81 8.37 -10.03 -2.60
CA GLN A 81 8.13 -11.47 -2.74
C GLN A 81 7.01 -11.81 -3.72
N LEU A 82 6.35 -10.81 -4.31
CA LEU A 82 5.16 -11.04 -5.16
C LEU A 82 5.42 -12.01 -6.30
N VAL A 83 6.54 -11.86 -7.02
CA VAL A 83 6.88 -12.75 -8.13
C VAL A 83 7.12 -14.17 -7.64
N THR A 84 7.84 -14.33 -6.52
CA THR A 84 8.11 -15.62 -5.92
C THR A 84 6.81 -16.30 -5.49
N TRP A 85 5.92 -15.58 -4.83
CA TRP A 85 4.61 -16.12 -4.43
C TRP A 85 3.77 -16.55 -5.64
N LYS A 86 3.74 -15.72 -6.68
CA LYS A 86 3.02 -16.05 -7.91
C LYS A 86 3.56 -17.33 -8.55
N ASP A 87 4.89 -17.48 -8.63
CA ASP A 87 5.54 -18.66 -9.19
C ASP A 87 5.27 -19.91 -8.36
N ASN A 88 5.05 -19.76 -7.05
CA ASN A 88 4.76 -20.86 -6.12
C ASN A 88 3.25 -21.10 -5.91
N GLY A 89 2.41 -20.60 -6.81
CA GLY A 89 0.96 -20.79 -6.73
C GLY A 89 0.29 -20.01 -5.61
N TRP A 90 0.89 -18.89 -5.20
CA TRP A 90 0.36 -18.00 -4.16
C TRP A 90 0.31 -18.62 -2.76
N LYS A 91 1.26 -19.48 -2.46
CA LYS A 91 1.40 -20.08 -1.14
C LYS A 91 2.70 -19.66 -0.48
N ARG A 92 2.69 -19.65 0.85
CA ARG A 92 3.90 -19.44 1.64
C ARG A 92 4.88 -20.62 1.42
N ALA A 93 6.14 -20.39 1.77
CA ALA A 93 7.17 -21.42 1.67
C ALA A 93 6.83 -22.70 2.46
N ASP A 94 6.07 -22.55 3.57
CA ASP A 94 5.61 -23.67 4.39
C ASP A 94 4.33 -24.34 3.86
N GLY A 95 3.83 -23.93 2.70
CA GLY A 95 2.62 -24.47 2.08
C GLY A 95 1.30 -23.90 2.61
N LYS A 96 1.34 -23.04 3.60
CA LYS A 96 0.14 -22.41 4.16
C LYS A 96 -0.36 -21.29 3.28
N GLU A 97 -1.66 -20.95 3.41
CA GLU A 97 -2.25 -19.85 2.69
C GLU A 97 -1.60 -18.51 3.06
N LEU A 98 -1.44 -17.66 2.06
CA LEU A 98 -0.92 -16.31 2.24
C LEU A 98 -2.02 -15.42 2.81
N ARG A 99 -1.72 -14.70 3.90
CA ARG A 99 -2.65 -13.70 4.45
C ARG A 99 -2.86 -12.57 3.47
N ASN A 100 -4.07 -12.05 3.41
CA ASN A 100 -4.44 -10.94 2.53
C ASN A 100 -4.17 -11.26 1.04
N LEU A 101 -4.30 -12.52 0.68
CA LEU A 101 -4.04 -13.02 -0.66
C LEU A 101 -4.74 -12.20 -1.74
N ASP A 102 -6.01 -11.85 -1.52
CA ASP A 102 -6.81 -11.05 -2.45
C ASP A 102 -6.13 -9.72 -2.79
N LEU A 103 -5.59 -9.05 -1.78
CA LEU A 103 -4.93 -7.75 -1.98
C LEU A 103 -3.55 -7.91 -2.61
N TRP A 104 -2.79 -8.94 -2.22
CA TRP A 104 -1.50 -9.21 -2.83
C TRP A 104 -1.62 -9.53 -4.32
N GLN A 105 -2.65 -10.27 -4.70
CA GLN A 105 -2.92 -10.56 -6.11
C GLN A 105 -3.27 -9.30 -6.90
N LEU A 106 -4.08 -8.42 -6.31
CA LEU A 106 -4.40 -7.12 -6.92
C LEU A 106 -3.15 -6.25 -7.07
N LEU A 107 -2.30 -6.20 -6.05
CA LEU A 107 -1.06 -5.43 -6.11
C LEU A 107 -0.13 -5.96 -7.21
N GLU A 108 0.03 -7.28 -7.32
CA GLU A 108 0.84 -7.86 -8.39
C GLU A 108 0.29 -7.43 -9.76
N GLU A 109 -0.99 -7.53 -9.95
CA GLU A 109 -1.64 -7.15 -11.21
C GLU A 109 -1.43 -5.67 -11.54
N LYS A 110 -1.66 -4.79 -10.56
CA LYS A 110 -1.59 -3.34 -10.77
C LYS A 110 -0.17 -2.82 -10.88
N LEU A 111 0.78 -3.45 -10.20
CA LEU A 111 2.16 -2.96 -10.15
C LEU A 111 3.09 -3.60 -11.18
N ARG A 112 2.64 -4.62 -11.91
CA ARG A 112 3.53 -5.34 -12.85
C ARG A 112 4.08 -4.47 -13.97
N ILE A 113 3.38 -3.40 -14.33
CA ILE A 113 3.83 -2.47 -15.39
C ILE A 113 4.80 -1.41 -14.87
N HIS A 114 5.01 -1.34 -13.55
CA HIS A 114 5.83 -0.32 -12.91
C HIS A 114 7.14 -0.87 -12.40
N ALA A 115 8.16 0.02 -12.29
CA ALA A 115 9.34 -0.26 -11.48
C ALA A 115 9.05 0.28 -10.07
N VAL A 116 9.20 -0.56 -9.06
CA VAL A 116 8.76 -0.23 -7.69
C VAL A 116 9.94 -0.20 -6.74
N LYS A 117 10.02 0.88 -5.94
CA LYS A 117 10.98 1.04 -4.85
C LYS A 117 10.24 1.39 -3.58
N PHE A 118 10.89 1.18 -2.44
CA PHE A 118 10.33 1.50 -1.12
C PHE A 118 11.27 2.39 -0.33
N LYS A 119 10.68 3.33 0.39
CA LYS A 119 11.33 4.10 1.43
C LYS A 119 10.50 3.91 2.69
N VAL A 120 11.03 3.13 3.64
CA VAL A 120 10.34 2.86 4.90
C VAL A 120 10.75 3.92 5.91
N GLU A 121 9.79 4.75 6.32
CA GLU A 121 10.00 5.88 7.21
C GLU A 121 8.71 6.23 7.94
N SER A 122 8.82 7.08 8.98
CA SER A 122 7.63 7.53 9.70
C SER A 122 6.72 8.36 8.80
N MET A 123 5.41 8.12 8.90
CA MET A 123 4.37 8.89 8.21
C MET A 123 3.63 9.87 9.15
N GLU A 124 4.14 10.07 10.36
CA GLU A 124 3.47 10.91 11.37
C GLU A 124 3.28 12.37 10.92
N ILE A 125 4.25 12.92 10.19
CA ILE A 125 4.16 14.30 9.70
C ILE A 125 2.93 14.50 8.81
N TYR A 126 2.58 13.49 8.01
CA TYR A 126 1.42 13.57 7.11
C TYR A 126 0.11 13.44 7.87
N LYS A 127 0.09 12.68 8.96
CA LYS A 127 -1.09 12.55 9.84
C LYS A 127 -1.38 13.85 10.57
N ASN A 128 -0.33 14.54 11.02
CA ASN A 128 -0.47 15.79 11.76
C ASN A 128 -0.93 16.95 10.90
N GLU A 129 -0.56 16.96 9.63
CA GLU A 129 -0.97 18.00 8.68
C GLU A 129 -2.44 17.86 8.26
N ASN A 130 -3.00 16.66 8.38
CA ASN A 130 -4.36 16.37 7.98
C ASN A 130 -5.27 16.25 9.21
N GLU A 131 -5.82 17.36 9.66
CA GLU A 131 -6.72 17.40 10.81
C GLU A 131 -8.07 16.73 10.55
N ARG A 132 -8.45 16.58 9.28
CA ARG A 132 -9.69 15.91 8.90
C ARG A 132 -9.40 14.53 8.36
N HIS A 133 -9.90 13.54 9.07
CA HIS A 133 -9.77 12.14 8.67
C HIS A 133 -11.09 11.66 8.05
N PRO A 134 -11.05 10.64 7.18
CA PRO A 134 -12.24 10.09 6.52
C PRO A 134 -13.33 9.59 7.46
N CYS A 135 -12.97 9.26 8.69
CA CYS A 135 -13.96 8.82 9.67
C CYS A 135 -13.75 9.41 11.09
#